data_8435fb54b72ad6b909a306c08e53fa9c
#
_entry.id   8435fb54b72ad6b909a306c08e53fa9c
#
_cell.length_a   1.000
_cell.length_b   1.000
_cell.length_c   1.000
_cell.angle_alpha   90.00
_cell.angle_beta   90.00
_cell.angle_gamma   90.00
#
_symmetry.space_group_name_H-M   'P 1'
#
loop_
_entity.id
_entity.type
_entity.pdbx_description
1 polymer ?
#
loop_
_entity_poly.entity_id
_entity_poly.type
_entity_poly.pdbx_seq_one_letter_code
_entity_poly.pdbx_strand_id
1 'polypeptide(L)'
;MIEKREFRSHDTLNDAYLWGLLDHAKSLVARARELELSEYGITIEQMSILHALLINKGSATIDEIASIIVRQHNSVSTLVNRMAKSGLVKKEKQNNDRKYRVIITEKARNIANTIPRKSIEMIFVDLSLMEKEQLASCLEKLINTGHDVLGHNNTLPFLFKNHESDDVLNSRHK
;
A
#
# COMPACT_ATOMS: atom_id res chain seq x y z
N MET A 1 5.14 9.28 -27.93
CA MET A 1 5.33 10.71 -28.26
C MET A 1 4.45 11.49 -27.29
N ILE A 2 5.05 12.05 -26.22
CA ILE A 2 4.31 12.81 -25.19
C ILE A 2 4.10 14.20 -25.77
N GLU A 3 2.84 14.57 -26.03
CA GLU A 3 2.47 15.92 -26.46
C GLU A 3 2.89 16.92 -25.39
N LYS A 4 3.67 17.94 -25.80
CA LYS A 4 4.05 19.05 -24.94
C LYS A 4 2.80 19.85 -24.58
N ARG A 5 2.25 19.63 -23.37
CA ARG A 5 1.29 20.56 -22.79
C ARG A 5 2.02 21.84 -22.41
N GLU A 6 1.61 22.96 -22.98
CA GLU A 6 2.11 24.29 -22.62
C GLU A 6 1.79 24.57 -21.14
N PHE A 7 2.83 24.89 -20.38
CA PHE A 7 2.73 25.31 -18.99
C PHE A 7 2.06 26.69 -18.91
N ARG A 8 0.83 26.76 -18.43
CA ARG A 8 0.17 28.02 -18.07
C ARG A 8 0.71 28.49 -16.71
N SER A 9 1.46 29.60 -16.73
CA SER A 9 2.23 30.17 -15.60
C SER A 9 1.41 31.08 -14.66
N HIS A 10 0.12 30.85 -14.41
CA HIS A 10 -0.67 31.76 -13.57
C HIS A 10 -1.52 31.11 -12.48
N ASP A 11 -1.40 29.81 -12.20
CA ASP A 11 -2.06 29.21 -11.04
C ASP A 11 -1.07 29.08 -9.88
N THR A 12 -1.42 29.67 -8.73
CA THR A 12 -0.69 29.52 -7.45
C THR A 12 -0.60 28.06 -6.98
N LEU A 13 -1.42 27.17 -7.53
CA LEU A 13 -1.42 25.73 -7.40
C LEU A 13 -0.91 25.08 -8.69
N ASN A 14 0.41 25.12 -8.91
CA ASN A 14 1.01 24.39 -10.03
C ASN A 14 1.30 22.92 -9.66
N ASP A 15 1.42 22.07 -10.68
CA ASP A 15 1.67 20.62 -10.49
C ASP A 15 2.93 20.32 -9.69
N ALA A 16 3.98 21.17 -9.80
CA ALA A 16 5.21 21.00 -9.04
C ALA A 16 5.02 21.26 -7.54
N TYR A 17 4.19 22.26 -7.19
CA TYR A 17 3.84 22.53 -5.80
C TYR A 17 2.99 21.40 -5.20
N LEU A 18 1.98 20.93 -5.95
CA LEU A 18 1.16 19.78 -5.55
C LEU A 18 2.00 18.52 -5.38
N TRP A 19 2.95 18.26 -6.27
CA TRP A 19 3.92 17.19 -6.13
C TRP A 19 4.73 17.32 -4.83
N GLY A 20 5.25 18.52 -4.54
CA GLY A 20 6.01 18.76 -3.31
C GLY A 20 5.19 18.51 -2.04
N LEU A 21 3.93 18.97 -2.01
CA LEU A 21 3.01 18.72 -0.89
C LEU A 21 2.74 17.22 -0.72
N LEU A 22 2.45 16.52 -1.81
CA LEU A 22 2.16 15.09 -1.79
C LEU A 22 3.36 14.27 -1.28
N ASP A 23 4.57 14.58 -1.78
CA ASP A 23 5.80 13.87 -1.37
C ASP A 23 6.13 14.14 0.10
N HIS A 24 6.02 15.40 0.54
CA HIS A 24 6.28 15.75 1.93
C HIS A 24 5.24 15.13 2.89
N ALA A 25 3.96 15.22 2.56
CA ALA A 25 2.89 14.61 3.36
C ALA A 25 3.08 13.08 3.46
N LYS A 26 3.33 12.40 2.33
CA LYS A 26 3.67 10.97 2.30
C LYS A 26 4.84 10.65 3.22
N SER A 27 5.91 11.46 3.19
CA SER A 27 7.12 11.23 4.00
C SER A 27 6.83 11.34 5.49
N LEU A 28 6.04 12.31 5.92
CA LEU A 28 5.62 12.48 7.32
C LEU A 28 4.74 11.32 7.79
N VAL A 29 3.73 10.96 7.00
CA VAL A 29 2.83 9.82 7.30
C VAL A 29 3.65 8.53 7.39
N ALA A 30 4.55 8.29 6.43
CA ALA A 30 5.40 7.10 6.42
C ALA A 30 6.31 7.06 7.65
N ARG A 31 6.91 8.20 8.04
CA ARG A 31 7.79 8.26 9.22
C ARG A 31 7.03 7.98 10.52
N ALA A 32 5.85 8.58 10.69
CA ALA A 32 5.01 8.32 11.87
C ALA A 32 4.60 6.84 11.94
N ARG A 33 4.22 6.26 10.80
CA ARG A 33 3.87 4.83 10.70
C ARG A 33 5.06 3.91 10.96
N GLU A 34 6.25 4.26 10.48
CA GLU A 34 7.48 3.50 10.74
C GLU A 34 7.80 3.43 12.24
N LEU A 35 7.67 4.55 12.97
CA LEU A 35 7.87 4.59 14.42
C LEU A 35 6.88 3.67 15.13
N GLU A 36 5.61 3.73 14.80
CA GLU A 36 4.58 2.85 15.37
C GLU A 36 4.85 1.37 15.07
N LEU A 37 5.18 1.03 13.82
CA LEU A 37 5.48 -0.34 13.42
C LEU A 37 6.74 -0.89 14.09
N SER A 38 7.73 -0.04 14.38
CA SER A 38 8.99 -0.46 15.01
C SER A 38 8.77 -1.03 16.41
N GLU A 39 7.74 -0.58 17.14
CA GLU A 39 7.35 -1.12 18.45
C GLU A 39 6.93 -2.60 18.37
N TYR A 40 6.49 -3.03 17.19
CA TYR A 40 6.06 -4.40 16.90
C TYR A 40 7.12 -5.22 16.14
N GLY A 41 8.32 -4.65 15.94
CA GLY A 41 9.41 -5.31 15.21
C GLY A 41 9.13 -5.53 13.71
N ILE A 42 8.26 -4.71 13.11
CA ILE A 42 7.87 -4.77 11.70
C ILE A 42 8.29 -3.47 11.00
N THR A 43 8.89 -3.58 9.81
CA THR A 43 9.17 -2.39 8.98
C THR A 43 7.96 -2.04 8.10
N ILE A 44 7.94 -0.79 7.59
CA ILE A 44 6.88 -0.34 6.69
C ILE A 44 6.84 -1.16 5.39
N GLU A 45 8.00 -1.56 4.88
CA GLU A 45 8.10 -2.40 3.67
C GLU A 45 7.58 -3.81 3.93
N GLN A 46 7.88 -4.39 5.09
CA GLN A 46 7.32 -5.70 5.48
C GLN A 46 5.80 -5.62 5.59
N MET A 47 5.28 -4.57 6.24
CA MET A 47 3.84 -4.35 6.35
C MET A 47 3.20 -4.17 4.97
N SER A 48 3.83 -3.47 4.04
CA SER A 48 3.33 -3.31 2.67
C SER A 48 3.20 -4.65 1.94
N ILE A 49 4.18 -5.55 2.10
CA ILE A 49 4.10 -6.91 1.54
C ILE A 49 2.98 -7.72 2.21
N LEU A 50 2.84 -7.65 3.54
CA LEU A 50 1.76 -8.34 4.25
C LEU A 50 0.38 -7.85 3.77
N HIS A 51 0.20 -6.55 3.58
CA HIS A 51 -1.01 -5.98 3.01
C HIS A 51 -1.25 -6.51 1.59
N ALA A 52 -0.24 -6.50 0.70
CA ALA A 52 -0.37 -7.03 -0.65
C ALA A 52 -0.81 -8.51 -0.65
N LEU A 53 -0.30 -9.30 0.28
CA LEU A 53 -0.72 -10.70 0.45
C LEU A 53 -2.16 -10.81 0.97
N LEU A 54 -2.55 -10.04 1.99
CA LEU A 54 -3.92 -10.06 2.54
C LEU A 54 -4.95 -9.74 1.45
N ILE A 55 -4.65 -8.79 0.62
CA ILE A 55 -5.42 -8.38 -0.55
C ILE A 55 -5.61 -9.53 -1.53
N ASN A 56 -4.55 -10.27 -1.82
CA ASN A 56 -4.58 -11.44 -2.68
C ASN A 56 -4.98 -12.71 -1.92
N LYS A 57 -5.89 -12.62 -0.96
CA LYS A 57 -6.44 -13.74 -0.20
C LYS A 57 -5.35 -14.57 0.52
N GLY A 58 -4.25 -13.92 0.87
CA GLY A 58 -3.14 -14.50 1.63
C GLY A 58 -2.01 -15.08 0.80
N SER A 59 -2.06 -15.04 -0.53
CA SER A 59 -1.05 -15.65 -1.41
C SER A 59 -0.87 -14.85 -2.71
N ALA A 60 0.39 -14.57 -3.09
CA ALA A 60 0.72 -13.88 -4.35
C ALA A 60 2.09 -14.29 -4.87
N THR A 61 2.35 -14.08 -6.14
CA THR A 61 3.69 -14.15 -6.74
C THR A 61 4.51 -12.91 -6.41
N ILE A 62 5.83 -12.98 -6.59
CA ILE A 62 6.71 -11.81 -6.40
C ILE A 62 6.32 -10.67 -7.36
N ASP A 63 5.94 -11.01 -8.60
CA ASP A 63 5.53 -10.03 -9.62
C ASP A 63 4.24 -9.31 -9.22
N GLU A 64 3.23 -10.06 -8.72
CA GLU A 64 1.98 -9.48 -8.21
C GLU A 64 2.23 -8.55 -7.02
N ILE A 65 3.07 -8.97 -6.06
CA ILE A 65 3.45 -8.14 -4.91
C ILE A 65 4.16 -6.88 -5.40
N ALA A 66 5.17 -7.02 -6.27
CA ALA A 66 5.97 -5.91 -6.79
C ALA A 66 5.10 -4.86 -7.50
N SER A 67 4.13 -5.33 -8.27
CA SER A 67 3.16 -4.48 -8.95
C SER A 67 2.27 -3.71 -7.95
N ILE A 68 1.71 -4.40 -6.94
CA ILE A 68 0.84 -3.78 -5.93
C ILE A 68 1.56 -2.70 -5.14
N ILE A 69 2.80 -2.97 -4.68
CA ILE A 69 3.55 -2.01 -3.85
C ILE A 69 4.41 -1.04 -4.69
N VAL A 70 4.31 -1.09 -6.02
CA VAL A 70 5.05 -0.26 -6.98
C VAL A 70 6.56 -0.29 -6.70
N ARG A 71 7.12 -1.51 -6.63
CA ARG A 71 8.56 -1.75 -6.37
C ARG A 71 9.15 -2.68 -7.42
N GLN A 72 10.48 -2.65 -7.55
CA GLN A 72 11.19 -3.57 -8.44
C GLN A 72 11.16 -5.00 -7.92
N HIS A 73 11.01 -5.98 -8.81
CA HIS A 73 10.98 -7.41 -8.53
C HIS A 73 12.13 -7.87 -7.62
N ASN A 74 13.37 -7.45 -7.92
CA ASN A 74 14.55 -7.86 -7.16
C ASN A 74 14.52 -7.35 -5.69
N SER A 75 14.04 -6.14 -5.47
CA SER A 75 13.89 -5.58 -4.13
C SER A 75 12.85 -6.36 -3.32
N VAL A 76 11.71 -6.68 -3.94
CA VAL A 76 10.64 -7.48 -3.32
C VAL A 76 11.13 -8.90 -3.03
N SER A 77 11.80 -9.55 -3.99
CA SER A 77 12.36 -10.90 -3.82
C SER A 77 13.33 -10.98 -2.64
N THR A 78 14.23 -9.99 -2.52
CA THR A 78 15.18 -9.92 -1.41
C THR A 78 14.47 -9.78 -0.06
N LEU A 79 13.46 -8.90 0.02
CA LEU A 79 12.71 -8.68 1.25
C LEU A 79 11.86 -9.91 1.62
N VAL A 80 11.18 -10.52 0.66
CA VAL A 80 10.43 -11.78 0.85
C VAL A 80 11.33 -12.90 1.38
N ASN A 81 12.58 -13.01 0.89
CA ASN A 81 13.53 -14.01 1.40
C ASN A 81 13.89 -13.76 2.89
N ARG A 82 14.03 -12.50 3.30
CA ARG A 82 14.24 -12.14 4.72
C ARG A 82 13.00 -12.46 5.55
N MET A 83 11.82 -12.12 5.05
CA MET A 83 10.54 -12.39 5.70
C MET A 83 10.27 -13.90 5.85
N ALA A 84 10.70 -14.71 4.89
CA ALA A 84 10.62 -16.16 4.99
C ALA A 84 11.53 -16.71 6.10
N LYS A 85 12.76 -16.18 6.23
CA LYS A 85 13.67 -16.54 7.31
C LYS A 85 13.14 -16.16 8.70
N SER A 86 12.40 -15.06 8.82
CA SER A 86 11.76 -14.61 10.07
C SER A 86 10.39 -15.26 10.34
N GLY A 87 9.92 -16.13 9.44
CA GLY A 87 8.66 -16.84 9.57
C GLY A 87 7.41 -15.99 9.34
N LEU A 88 7.54 -14.81 8.69
CA LEU A 88 6.40 -13.98 8.34
C LEU A 88 5.69 -14.47 7.08
N VAL A 89 6.40 -15.08 6.16
CA VAL A 89 5.84 -15.68 4.95
C VAL A 89 6.42 -17.06 4.70
N LYS A 90 5.75 -17.86 3.86
CA LYS A 90 6.28 -19.10 3.29
C LYS A 90 6.38 -18.95 1.79
N LYS A 91 7.28 -19.72 1.17
CA LYS A 91 7.41 -19.81 -0.29
C LYS A 91 7.04 -21.22 -0.69
N GLU A 92 6.02 -21.37 -1.48
CA GLU A 92 5.56 -22.67 -2.00
C GLU A 92 5.69 -22.72 -3.50
N LYS A 93 6.20 -23.84 -4.02
CA LYS A 93 6.28 -24.11 -5.43
C LYS A 93 4.95 -24.70 -5.90
N GLN A 94 4.30 -24.10 -6.88
CA GLN A 94 3.10 -24.71 -7.47
C GLN A 94 3.50 -25.90 -8.37
N ASN A 95 2.74 -26.99 -8.25
CA ASN A 95 2.89 -28.16 -9.14
C ASN A 95 2.66 -27.70 -10.59
N ASN A 96 3.67 -27.76 -11.43
CA ASN A 96 3.73 -27.34 -12.84
C ASN A 96 4.18 -25.89 -13.12
N ASP A 97 4.44 -25.03 -12.14
CA ASP A 97 4.94 -23.68 -12.42
C ASP A 97 6.39 -23.52 -11.93
N ARG A 98 7.21 -22.83 -12.73
CA ARG A 98 8.58 -22.47 -12.32
C ARG A 98 8.59 -21.34 -11.27
N LYS A 99 7.44 -20.72 -11.01
CA LYS A 99 7.29 -19.57 -10.08
C LYS A 99 6.88 -20.05 -8.70
N TYR A 100 7.45 -19.40 -7.69
CA TYR A 100 7.04 -19.59 -6.30
C TYR A 100 5.89 -18.63 -5.97
N ARG A 101 4.93 -19.12 -5.18
CA ARG A 101 3.96 -18.26 -4.49
C ARG A 101 4.47 -17.96 -3.07
N VAL A 102 4.25 -16.72 -2.66
CA VAL A 102 4.49 -16.23 -1.31
C VAL A 102 3.18 -16.30 -0.56
N ILE A 103 3.19 -16.96 0.59
CA ILE A 103 1.99 -17.18 1.40
C ILE A 103 2.23 -16.53 2.77
N ILE A 104 1.26 -15.73 3.23
CA ILE A 104 1.29 -15.15 4.57
C ILE A 104 1.14 -16.25 5.63
N THR A 105 1.97 -16.22 6.68
CA THR A 105 1.83 -17.14 7.81
C THR A 105 0.73 -16.66 8.77
N GLU A 106 0.20 -17.56 9.59
CA GLU A 106 -0.76 -17.19 10.64
C GLU A 106 -0.17 -16.17 11.62
N LYS A 107 1.10 -16.35 12.00
CA LYS A 107 1.84 -15.36 12.79
C LYS A 107 1.79 -13.96 12.18
N ALA A 108 2.09 -13.86 10.89
CA ALA A 108 2.12 -12.56 10.20
C ALA A 108 0.73 -11.98 9.98
N ARG A 109 -0.28 -12.83 9.76
CA ARG A 109 -1.67 -12.42 9.68
C ARG A 109 -2.14 -11.80 11.00
N ASN A 110 -1.84 -12.45 12.11
CA ASN A 110 -2.17 -11.95 13.45
C ASN A 110 -1.46 -10.62 13.72
N ILE A 111 -0.17 -10.50 13.41
CA ILE A 111 0.57 -9.23 13.51
C ILE A 111 -0.11 -8.14 12.69
N ALA A 112 -0.39 -8.39 11.41
CA ALA A 112 -0.99 -7.38 10.52
C ALA A 112 -2.39 -6.91 10.97
N ASN A 113 -3.16 -7.79 11.62
CA ASN A 113 -4.49 -7.49 12.12
C ASN A 113 -4.50 -6.82 13.50
N THR A 114 -3.46 -7.02 14.32
CA THR A 114 -3.40 -6.51 15.71
C THR A 114 -2.66 -5.17 15.84
N ILE A 115 -1.78 -4.84 14.90
CA ILE A 115 -1.06 -3.56 14.96
C ILE A 115 -2.04 -2.40 14.75
N PRO A 116 -2.16 -1.48 15.72
CA PRO A 116 -3.04 -0.33 15.60
C PRO A 116 -2.63 0.59 14.44
N ARG A 117 -3.54 1.45 14.02
CA ARG A 117 -3.30 2.50 13.01
C ARG A 117 -3.33 3.89 13.61
N LYS A 118 -2.98 4.00 14.89
CA LYS A 118 -3.09 5.22 15.67
C LYS A 118 -2.31 6.40 15.06
N SER A 119 -1.09 6.14 14.56
CA SER A 119 -0.27 7.16 13.90
C SER A 119 -0.97 7.74 12.65
N ILE A 120 -1.65 6.89 11.87
CA ILE A 120 -2.41 7.32 10.70
C ILE A 120 -3.65 8.09 11.14
N GLU A 121 -4.42 7.57 12.08
CA GLU A 121 -5.63 8.21 12.61
C GLU A 121 -5.33 9.61 13.15
N MET A 122 -4.23 9.77 13.90
CA MET A 122 -3.80 11.06 14.45
C MET A 122 -3.43 12.09 13.38
N ILE A 123 -2.85 11.67 12.25
CA ILE A 123 -2.48 12.59 11.17
C ILE A 123 -3.73 13.03 10.38
N PHE A 124 -4.71 12.14 10.23
CA PHE A 124 -5.92 12.43 9.47
C PHE A 124 -7.08 12.98 10.33
N VAL A 125 -6.85 13.22 11.64
CA VAL A 125 -7.92 13.62 12.57
C VAL A 125 -8.54 14.97 12.22
N ASP A 126 -7.74 15.92 11.73
CA ASP A 126 -8.20 17.26 11.39
C ASP A 126 -8.98 17.37 10.08
N LEU A 127 -9.00 16.27 9.28
CA LEU A 127 -9.79 16.23 8.06
C LEU A 127 -11.22 15.79 8.38
N SER A 128 -12.20 16.61 7.97
CA SER A 128 -13.60 16.22 7.93
C SER A 128 -13.84 15.03 6.99
N LEU A 129 -14.99 14.36 7.12
CA LEU A 129 -15.34 13.26 6.23
C LEU A 129 -15.33 13.69 4.75
N MET A 130 -15.90 14.85 4.45
CA MET A 130 -15.95 15.40 3.09
C MET A 130 -14.55 15.65 2.51
N GLU A 131 -13.62 16.19 3.30
CA GLU A 131 -12.23 16.42 2.88
C GLU A 131 -11.49 15.10 2.64
N LYS A 132 -11.74 14.08 3.46
CA LYS A 132 -11.20 12.72 3.25
C LYS A 132 -11.71 12.10 1.95
N GLU A 133 -13.00 12.24 1.65
CA GLU A 133 -13.60 11.76 0.40
C GLU A 133 -13.03 12.48 -0.82
N GLN A 134 -12.87 13.81 -0.75
CA GLN A 134 -12.25 14.60 -1.81
C GLN A 134 -10.79 14.23 -2.03
N LEU A 135 -10.01 14.07 -0.96
CA LEU A 135 -8.62 13.64 -1.03
C LEU A 135 -8.50 12.24 -1.65
N ALA A 136 -9.34 11.29 -1.22
CA ALA A 136 -9.37 9.95 -1.78
C ALA A 136 -9.64 9.99 -3.29
N SER A 137 -10.68 10.73 -3.73
CA SER A 137 -11.02 10.89 -5.15
C SER A 137 -9.86 11.48 -5.96
N CYS A 138 -9.16 12.49 -5.43
CA CYS A 138 -8.00 13.08 -6.10
C CYS A 138 -6.83 12.09 -6.22
N LEU A 139 -6.54 11.36 -5.12
CA LEU A 139 -5.47 10.36 -5.11
C LEU A 139 -5.75 9.20 -6.07
N GLU A 140 -6.99 8.72 -6.15
CA GLU A 140 -7.40 7.68 -7.10
C GLU A 140 -7.18 8.11 -8.55
N LYS A 141 -7.52 9.36 -8.91
CA LYS A 141 -7.25 9.92 -10.25
C LYS A 141 -5.75 9.96 -10.55
N LEU A 142 -4.93 10.42 -9.58
CA LEU A 142 -3.47 10.46 -9.74
C LEU A 142 -2.88 9.06 -9.91
N ILE A 143 -3.36 8.09 -9.13
CA ILE A 143 -2.91 6.69 -9.22
C ILE A 143 -3.23 6.10 -10.59
N ASN A 144 -4.47 6.25 -11.06
CA ASN A 144 -4.90 5.73 -12.36
C ASN A 144 -4.08 6.35 -13.50
N THR A 145 -3.96 7.68 -13.52
CA THR A 145 -3.13 8.39 -14.52
C THR A 145 -1.66 7.96 -14.42
N GLY A 146 -1.13 7.76 -13.21
CA GLY A 146 0.24 7.29 -13.00
C GLY A 146 0.47 5.88 -13.57
N HIS A 147 -0.48 4.97 -13.43
CA HIS A 147 -0.42 3.64 -14.06
C HIS A 147 -0.41 3.74 -15.58
N ASP A 148 -1.26 4.58 -16.15
CA ASP A 148 -1.31 4.79 -17.61
C ASP A 148 0.01 5.35 -18.14
N VAL A 149 0.59 6.36 -17.46
CA VAL A 149 1.89 6.96 -17.83
C VAL A 149 3.04 5.96 -17.76
N LEU A 150 3.01 5.04 -16.80
CA LEU A 150 4.04 4.01 -16.61
C LEU A 150 3.80 2.76 -17.46
N GLY A 151 2.69 2.70 -18.21
CA GLY A 151 2.32 1.51 -18.99
C GLY A 151 2.01 0.28 -18.13
N HIS A 152 1.59 0.51 -16.89
CA HIS A 152 1.18 -0.56 -15.98
C HIS A 152 -0.28 -0.91 -16.25
N ASN A 153 -0.54 -2.08 -16.83
CA ASN A 153 -1.91 -2.59 -17.08
C ASN A 153 -2.66 -3.02 -15.78
N ASN A 154 -2.21 -2.56 -14.63
CA ASN A 154 -2.79 -2.95 -13.37
C ASN A 154 -3.72 -1.86 -12.86
N THR A 155 -4.99 -2.01 -13.14
CA THR A 155 -6.01 -1.45 -12.26
C THR A 155 -5.82 -2.08 -10.87
N LEU A 156 -5.51 -1.26 -9.87
CA LEU A 156 -5.50 -1.69 -8.47
C LEU A 156 -6.93 -2.04 -8.07
N PRO A 157 -7.33 -3.33 -8.02
CA PRO A 157 -8.75 -3.65 -7.91
C PRO A 157 -9.34 -3.31 -6.55
N PHE A 158 -8.55 -2.72 -5.55
CA PHE A 158 -9.15 -2.93 -4.25
C PHE A 158 -8.48 -2.27 -3.04
N LEU A 159 -7.40 -1.52 -3.15
CA LEU A 159 -6.87 -0.74 -2.00
C LEU A 159 -7.94 0.18 -1.39
N PHE A 160 -9.05 0.36 -2.09
CA PHE A 160 -10.06 1.37 -1.78
C PHE A 160 -11.49 0.85 -1.60
N LYS A 161 -11.70 -0.48 -1.64
CA LYS A 161 -13.05 -1.05 -1.41
C LYS A 161 -13.36 -1.46 0.03
N ASN A 162 -12.57 -1.03 1.01
CA ASN A 162 -12.79 -1.39 2.41
C ASN A 162 -13.75 -0.45 3.17
N HIS A 163 -14.83 0.01 2.54
CA HIS A 163 -15.96 0.55 3.31
C HIS A 163 -16.92 -0.55 3.85
N GLU A 164 -16.71 -1.82 3.49
CA GLU A 164 -17.60 -2.91 3.92
C GLU A 164 -17.04 -3.83 5.02
N SER A 165 -15.78 -3.66 5.46
CA SER A 165 -15.20 -4.58 6.46
C SER A 165 -15.21 -4.09 7.90
N ASP A 166 -15.63 -2.87 8.19
CA ASP A 166 -15.77 -2.40 9.57
C ASP A 166 -17.06 -2.91 10.26
N ASP A 167 -18.05 -3.38 9.49
CA ASP A 167 -19.30 -3.94 10.06
C ASP A 167 -19.12 -5.35 10.67
N VAL A 168 -18.04 -6.06 10.35
CA VAL A 168 -17.81 -7.41 10.90
C VAL A 168 -17.13 -7.37 12.26
N LEU A 169 -16.45 -6.29 12.62
CA LEU A 169 -15.80 -6.14 13.94
C LEU A 169 -16.73 -5.61 15.02
N ASN A 170 -17.82 -4.90 14.67
CA ASN A 170 -18.79 -4.38 15.62
C ASN A 170 -19.90 -5.38 16.02
N SER A 171 -19.99 -6.54 15.40
CA SER A 171 -21.01 -7.55 15.71
C SER A 171 -20.60 -8.56 16.81
N ARG A 172 -19.40 -8.37 17.44
CA ARG A 172 -18.91 -9.27 18.52
C ARG A 172 -18.94 -8.66 19.93
N HIS A 173 -19.59 -7.51 20.11
CA HIS A 173 -19.88 -6.92 21.42
C HIS A 173 -21.39 -6.65 21.57
N LYS A 174 -22.18 -7.70 21.51
CA LYS A 174 -23.51 -7.77 22.13
C LYS A 174 -23.66 -9.09 22.84
#